data_89f42d3f81545e016f51d60e9f84e5ca
#
_entry.id   89f42d3f81545e016f51d60e9f84e5ca
#
_cell.length_a   1.000
_cell.length_b   1.000
_cell.length_c   1.000
_cell.angle_alpha   90.00
_cell.angle_beta   90.00
_cell.angle_gamma   90.00
#
_symmetry.space_group_name_H-M   'P 1'
#
loop_
_entity.id
_entity.type
_entity.pdbx_description
1 polymer ?
#
loop_
_entity_poly.entity_id
_entity_poly.type
_entity_poly.pdbx_seq_one_letter_code
_entity_poly.pdbx_strand_id
1 'polypeptide(L)'
;MSQQTPTSPAPRDWLLLIGGSTYKFTLTGFYLVALVAILKNHGYSLNQLSWIHLIGGIEAAKVLFAALMERRPAGRFGRFRGWLLAATLGLSAVFGLMACTDITQNFPLLLICCVLLSAMSAVYGCAMLGLSCIVLPHRERGFGGVIQTMAARGGKMIGGALVLWLYQEYGQTAAAGFMLAFTLLMLLQLLCYREPESPTAQGGLTALAARLVSFWRRPETGWQWLVLLFAVAAPYAFAAATFVPKLADLGFTPKQTGGILAVGIPVACLIVTPLSGWFSRNYPHRKLVFLLYALQLPLLASMTAIDALARVHPWLPPAHILSLSLSSTL
;
A
#
# COMPACT_ATOMS: atom_id res chain seq x y z
N MET A 1 37.74 -6.31 8.76
CA MET A 1 36.40 -5.93 8.24
C MET A 1 35.90 -4.79 9.09
N SER A 2 36.09 -3.56 8.62
CA SER A 2 35.62 -2.33 9.29
C SER A 2 34.09 -2.32 9.25
N GLN A 3 33.45 -2.49 10.39
CA GLN A 3 32.03 -2.21 10.56
C GLN A 3 31.87 -0.71 10.36
N GLN A 4 31.44 -0.30 9.17
CA GLN A 4 30.92 1.05 8.98
C GLN A 4 29.72 1.20 9.92
N THR A 5 29.85 2.03 10.92
CA THR A 5 28.75 2.47 11.79
C THR A 5 27.62 2.95 10.88
N PRO A 6 26.40 2.41 11.02
CA PRO A 6 25.29 2.86 10.20
C PRO A 6 25.04 4.33 10.49
N THR A 7 25.43 5.19 9.55
CA THR A 7 25.07 6.61 9.58
C THR A 7 23.56 6.72 9.54
N SER A 8 23.00 7.60 10.39
CA SER A 8 21.56 7.89 10.36
C SER A 8 21.15 8.29 8.94
N PRO A 9 19.96 7.84 8.44
CA PRO A 9 19.49 8.19 7.12
C PRO A 9 19.45 9.71 6.94
N ALA A 10 19.94 10.19 5.81
CA ALA A 10 19.91 11.61 5.51
C ALA A 10 18.46 12.11 5.29
N PRO A 11 18.14 13.38 5.51
CA PRO A 11 16.79 13.92 5.26
C PRO A 11 16.27 13.64 3.85
N ARG A 12 17.15 13.63 2.86
CA ARG A 12 16.83 13.27 1.46
C ARG A 12 16.33 11.83 1.30
N ASP A 13 16.83 10.92 2.14
CA ASP A 13 16.42 9.51 2.10
C ASP A 13 15.00 9.36 2.65
N TRP A 14 14.69 10.04 3.74
CA TRP A 14 13.35 10.11 4.30
C TRP A 14 12.34 10.73 3.33
N LEU A 15 12.73 11.84 2.68
CA LEU A 15 11.88 12.50 1.69
C LEU A 15 11.54 11.56 0.52
N LEU A 16 12.54 10.80 0.03
CA LEU A 16 12.33 9.83 -1.04
C LEU A 16 11.44 8.67 -0.56
N LEU A 17 11.66 8.14 0.65
CA LEU A 17 10.88 7.03 1.17
C LEU A 17 9.41 7.42 1.38
N ILE A 18 9.15 8.61 1.93
CA ILE A 18 7.80 9.13 2.13
C ILE A 18 7.14 9.42 0.78
N GLY A 19 7.78 10.21 -0.07
CA GLY A 19 7.24 10.60 -1.38
C GLY A 19 7.03 9.39 -2.29
N GLY A 20 8.03 8.53 -2.41
CA GLY A 20 7.98 7.35 -3.26
C GLY A 20 6.96 6.30 -2.78
N SER A 21 6.84 6.09 -1.46
CA SER A 21 5.81 5.21 -0.91
C SER A 21 4.40 5.79 -1.13
N THR A 22 4.23 7.09 -0.89
CA THR A 22 2.94 7.77 -1.14
C THR A 22 2.55 7.68 -2.61
N TYR A 23 3.48 7.96 -3.52
CA TYR A 23 3.24 7.84 -4.95
C TYR A 23 2.82 6.42 -5.36
N LYS A 24 3.51 5.39 -4.87
CA LYS A 24 3.16 3.99 -5.12
C LYS A 24 1.71 3.68 -4.76
N PHE A 25 1.26 4.12 -3.60
CA PHE A 25 -0.12 3.88 -3.16
C PHE A 25 -1.13 4.82 -3.81
N THR A 26 -0.70 5.99 -4.30
CA THR A 26 -1.52 6.85 -5.17
C THR A 26 -1.83 6.16 -6.49
N LEU A 27 -0.84 5.50 -7.11
CA LEU A 27 -1.09 4.66 -8.29
C LEU A 27 -2.13 3.58 -8.01
N THR A 28 -1.99 2.87 -6.88
CA THR A 28 -2.94 1.82 -6.49
C THR A 28 -4.34 2.39 -6.26
N GLY A 29 -4.46 3.56 -5.61
CA GLY A 29 -5.73 4.27 -5.42
C GLY A 29 -6.37 4.68 -6.75
N PHE A 30 -5.56 5.15 -7.70
CA PHE A 30 -6.02 5.54 -9.01
C PHE A 30 -6.67 4.37 -9.76
N TYR A 31 -5.95 3.26 -9.99
CA TYR A 31 -6.47 2.20 -10.84
C TYR A 31 -7.49 1.28 -10.16
N LEU A 32 -7.45 1.11 -8.83
CA LEU A 32 -8.42 0.26 -8.12
C LEU A 32 -9.66 1.01 -7.61
N VAL A 33 -9.59 2.33 -7.43
CA VAL A 33 -10.70 3.10 -6.87
C VAL A 33 -11.22 4.11 -7.87
N ALA A 34 -10.41 5.11 -8.27
CA ALA A 34 -10.89 6.20 -9.12
C ALA A 34 -11.29 5.69 -10.51
N LEU A 35 -10.43 4.93 -11.18
CA LEU A 35 -10.69 4.42 -12.53
C LEU A 35 -11.90 3.48 -12.56
N VAL A 36 -12.04 2.59 -11.58
CA VAL A 36 -13.20 1.68 -11.49
C VAL A 36 -14.49 2.47 -11.28
N ALA A 37 -14.48 3.51 -10.44
CA ALA A 37 -15.65 4.37 -10.22
C ALA A 37 -16.03 5.16 -11.48
N ILE A 38 -15.03 5.72 -12.18
CA ILE A 38 -15.22 6.45 -13.45
C ILE A 38 -15.88 5.53 -14.49
N LEU A 39 -15.33 4.34 -14.70
CA LEU A 39 -15.84 3.40 -15.67
C LEU A 39 -17.25 2.89 -15.31
N LYS A 40 -17.54 2.69 -14.03
CA LYS A 40 -18.86 2.34 -13.58
C LYS A 40 -19.89 3.40 -13.96
N ASN A 41 -19.54 4.67 -13.81
CA ASN A 41 -20.39 5.80 -14.21
C ASN A 41 -20.57 5.90 -15.74
N HIS A 42 -19.63 5.40 -16.53
CA HIS A 42 -19.75 5.28 -18.00
C HIS A 42 -20.51 4.03 -18.46
N GLY A 43 -21.16 3.29 -17.56
CA GLY A 43 -22.03 2.17 -17.91
C GLY A 43 -21.32 0.84 -18.12
N TYR A 44 -20.03 0.74 -17.78
CA TYR A 44 -19.33 -0.55 -17.87
C TYR A 44 -19.92 -1.59 -16.92
N SER A 45 -20.05 -2.82 -17.39
CA SER A 45 -20.60 -3.94 -16.62
C SER A 45 -19.64 -4.37 -15.49
N LEU A 46 -20.19 -4.95 -14.41
CA LEU A 46 -19.37 -5.48 -13.30
C LEU A 46 -18.37 -6.55 -13.77
N ASN A 47 -18.72 -7.32 -14.81
CA ASN A 47 -17.82 -8.30 -15.39
C ASN A 47 -16.60 -7.65 -16.05
N GLN A 48 -16.78 -6.54 -16.77
CA GLN A 48 -15.67 -5.78 -17.35
C GLN A 48 -14.79 -5.14 -16.28
N LEU A 49 -15.39 -4.63 -15.21
CA LEU A 49 -14.65 -4.04 -14.08
C LEU A 49 -13.87 -5.10 -13.29
N SER A 50 -14.35 -6.35 -13.23
CA SER A 50 -13.63 -7.44 -12.56
C SER A 50 -12.28 -7.75 -13.22
N TRP A 51 -12.14 -7.54 -14.54
CA TRP A 51 -10.86 -7.66 -15.23
C TRP A 51 -9.81 -6.68 -14.71
N ILE A 52 -10.21 -5.46 -14.36
CA ILE A 52 -9.29 -4.45 -13.79
C ILE A 52 -8.78 -4.91 -12.43
N HIS A 53 -9.64 -5.50 -11.60
CA HIS A 53 -9.24 -6.05 -10.31
C HIS A 53 -8.31 -7.27 -10.49
N LEU A 54 -8.58 -8.11 -11.48
CA LEU A 54 -7.72 -9.26 -11.81
C LEU A 54 -6.33 -8.79 -12.29
N ILE A 55 -6.28 -7.74 -13.12
CA ILE A 55 -5.03 -7.11 -13.56
C ILE A 55 -4.27 -6.54 -12.36
N GLY A 56 -4.96 -5.98 -11.36
CA GLY A 56 -4.36 -5.59 -10.09
C GLY A 56 -3.63 -6.72 -9.36
N GLY A 57 -4.02 -7.98 -9.62
CA GLY A 57 -3.35 -9.18 -9.14
C GLY A 57 -1.91 -9.36 -9.68
N ILE A 58 -1.52 -8.65 -10.74
CA ILE A 58 -0.14 -8.59 -11.23
C ILE A 58 0.80 -8.07 -10.11
N GLU A 59 0.30 -7.25 -9.21
CA GLU A 59 1.06 -6.84 -8.02
C GLU A 59 1.46 -8.02 -7.12
N ALA A 60 0.77 -9.15 -7.17
CA ALA A 60 1.18 -10.35 -6.43
C ALA A 60 2.46 -10.99 -7.04
N ALA A 61 2.76 -10.72 -8.31
CA ALA A 61 3.98 -11.18 -8.98
C ALA A 61 5.25 -10.41 -8.54
N LYS A 62 5.19 -9.56 -7.52
CA LYS A 62 6.34 -8.81 -6.97
C LYS A 62 7.55 -9.70 -6.65
N VAL A 63 7.31 -10.94 -6.23
CA VAL A 63 8.38 -11.90 -5.93
C VAL A 63 9.24 -12.18 -7.17
N LEU A 64 8.63 -12.27 -8.36
CA LEU A 64 9.35 -12.47 -9.61
C LEU A 64 10.17 -11.23 -9.99
N PHE A 65 9.60 -10.04 -9.82
CA PHE A 65 10.31 -8.79 -10.05
C PHE A 65 11.46 -8.59 -9.06
N ALA A 66 11.29 -8.96 -7.79
CA ALA A 66 12.36 -8.91 -6.80
C ALA A 66 13.55 -9.78 -7.23
N ALA A 67 13.29 -11.00 -7.67
CA ALA A 67 14.33 -11.91 -8.15
C ALA A 67 15.06 -11.37 -9.38
N LEU A 68 14.35 -10.71 -10.30
CA LEU A 68 14.94 -10.08 -11.49
C LEU A 68 15.83 -8.89 -11.13
N MET A 69 15.40 -8.07 -10.16
CA MET A 69 16.15 -6.91 -9.66
C MET A 69 17.43 -7.32 -8.93
N GLU A 70 17.38 -8.42 -8.18
CA GLU A 70 18.57 -8.94 -7.50
C GLU A 70 19.66 -9.47 -8.43
N ARG A 71 19.30 -9.94 -9.62
CA ARG A 71 20.23 -10.48 -10.62
C ARG A 71 21.10 -9.43 -11.31
N ARG A 72 20.62 -8.19 -11.41
CA ARG A 72 21.37 -7.17 -12.13
C ARG A 72 22.40 -6.51 -11.21
N PRO A 73 23.66 -6.42 -11.64
CA PRO A 73 24.67 -5.65 -10.91
C PRO A 73 24.24 -4.17 -10.88
N ALA A 74 24.69 -3.45 -9.85
CA ALA A 74 24.50 -2.01 -9.79
C ALA A 74 25.09 -1.36 -11.04
N GLY A 75 24.22 -0.88 -11.92
CA GLY A 75 24.62 -0.16 -13.13
C GLY A 75 24.95 1.30 -12.80
N ARG A 76 25.24 2.09 -13.85
CA ARG A 76 25.54 3.53 -13.74
C ARG A 76 24.50 4.34 -12.93
N PHE A 77 23.25 3.87 -12.87
CA PHE A 77 22.13 4.53 -12.19
C PHE A 77 21.82 3.94 -10.80
N GLY A 78 22.65 3.07 -10.25
CA GLY A 78 22.35 2.33 -9.05
C GLY A 78 21.53 1.05 -9.32
N ARG A 79 21.32 0.23 -8.28
CA ARG A 79 20.63 -1.06 -8.39
C ARG A 79 19.11 -0.90 -8.45
N PHE A 80 18.53 -0.23 -7.49
CA PHE A 80 17.07 -0.01 -7.39
C PHE A 80 16.62 1.27 -8.07
N ARG A 81 17.44 2.33 -8.03
CA ARG A 81 17.15 3.60 -8.69
C ARG A 81 16.93 3.44 -10.20
N GLY A 82 17.71 2.59 -10.87
CA GLY A 82 17.52 2.32 -12.30
C GLY A 82 16.15 1.74 -12.62
N TRP A 83 15.66 0.81 -11.79
CA TRP A 83 14.32 0.24 -11.92
C TRP A 83 13.21 1.25 -11.59
N LEU A 84 13.41 2.09 -10.58
CA LEU A 84 12.48 3.17 -10.23
C LEU A 84 12.36 4.16 -11.38
N LEU A 85 13.49 4.59 -11.99
CA LEU A 85 13.48 5.48 -13.15
C LEU A 85 12.77 4.86 -14.36
N ALA A 86 13.06 3.60 -14.69
CA ALA A 86 12.43 2.92 -15.81
C ALA A 86 10.91 2.78 -15.59
N ALA A 87 10.48 2.39 -14.38
CA ALA A 87 9.06 2.28 -14.05
C ALA A 87 8.36 3.64 -14.10
N THR A 88 8.99 4.71 -13.56
CA THR A 88 8.40 6.05 -13.54
C THR A 88 8.30 6.63 -14.95
N LEU A 89 9.29 6.40 -15.83
CA LEU A 89 9.21 6.78 -17.23
C LEU A 89 8.08 6.04 -17.97
N GLY A 90 7.93 4.74 -17.74
CA GLY A 90 6.82 3.97 -18.30
C GLY A 90 5.47 4.49 -17.82
N LEU A 91 5.33 4.80 -16.51
CA LEU A 91 4.13 5.41 -15.95
C LEU A 91 3.84 6.80 -16.52
N SER A 92 4.88 7.63 -16.74
CA SER A 92 4.71 8.93 -17.39
C SER A 92 4.16 8.80 -18.81
N ALA A 93 4.63 7.83 -19.57
CA ALA A 93 4.14 7.56 -20.93
C ALA A 93 2.66 7.12 -20.90
N VAL A 94 2.29 6.23 -19.96
CA VAL A 94 0.91 5.77 -19.83
C VAL A 94 -0.02 6.91 -19.42
N PHE A 95 0.34 7.72 -18.42
CA PHE A 95 -0.48 8.87 -18.01
C PHE A 95 -0.53 9.95 -19.07
N GLY A 96 0.56 10.16 -19.83
CA GLY A 96 0.57 11.04 -21.00
C GLY A 96 -0.42 10.58 -22.07
N LEU A 97 -0.43 9.28 -22.38
CA LEU A 97 -1.38 8.70 -23.32
C LEU A 97 -2.83 8.87 -22.81
N MET A 98 -3.09 8.60 -21.51
CA MET A 98 -4.40 8.78 -20.91
C MET A 98 -4.87 10.22 -20.84
N ALA A 99 -3.96 11.20 -20.80
CA ALA A 99 -4.29 12.61 -20.84
C ALA A 99 -4.63 13.10 -22.27
N CYS A 100 -4.03 12.49 -23.29
CA CYS A 100 -4.20 12.87 -24.69
C CYS A 100 -5.33 12.10 -25.40
N THR A 101 -5.79 10.97 -24.85
CA THR A 101 -6.78 10.10 -25.48
C THR A 101 -7.95 9.85 -24.55
N ASP A 102 -9.17 9.80 -25.10
CA ASP A 102 -10.36 9.39 -24.33
C ASP A 102 -10.38 7.85 -24.21
N ILE A 103 -9.80 7.38 -23.10
CA ILE A 103 -9.72 5.94 -22.81
C ILE A 103 -11.06 5.34 -22.40
N THR A 104 -12.06 6.15 -22.06
CA THR A 104 -13.36 5.66 -21.60
C THR A 104 -14.18 5.09 -22.74
N GLN A 105 -13.88 5.44 -23.99
CA GLN A 105 -14.56 4.95 -25.18
C GLN A 105 -13.91 3.71 -25.80
N ASN A 106 -12.66 3.40 -25.42
CA ASN A 106 -11.90 2.28 -26.01
C ASN A 106 -11.47 1.27 -24.95
N PHE A 107 -12.30 0.29 -24.69
CA PHE A 107 -12.06 -0.73 -23.66
C PHE A 107 -10.75 -1.53 -23.86
N PRO A 108 -10.37 -2.00 -25.06
CA PRO A 108 -9.06 -2.65 -25.26
C PRO A 108 -7.87 -1.76 -24.90
N LEU A 109 -7.88 -0.49 -25.31
CA LEU A 109 -6.81 0.46 -24.97
C LEU A 109 -6.74 0.69 -23.46
N LEU A 110 -7.91 0.82 -22.81
CA LEU A 110 -8.01 0.91 -21.36
C LEU A 110 -7.36 -0.28 -20.65
N LEU A 111 -7.66 -1.51 -21.09
CA LEU A 111 -7.08 -2.72 -20.49
C LEU A 111 -5.54 -2.74 -20.65
N ILE A 112 -5.02 -2.36 -21.81
CA ILE A 112 -3.58 -2.26 -22.04
C ILE A 112 -2.96 -1.25 -21.07
N CYS A 113 -3.57 -0.07 -20.93
CA CYS A 113 -3.12 0.93 -19.95
C CYS A 113 -3.14 0.37 -18.52
N CYS A 114 -4.19 -0.34 -18.12
CA CYS A 114 -4.31 -0.96 -16.79
C CYS A 114 -3.22 -2.01 -16.55
N VAL A 115 -2.93 -2.86 -17.53
CA VAL A 115 -1.85 -3.86 -17.44
C VAL A 115 -0.49 -3.17 -17.28
N LEU A 116 -0.22 -2.15 -18.08
CA LEU A 116 1.04 -1.40 -18.00
C LEU A 116 1.16 -0.65 -16.66
N LEU A 117 0.07 0.02 -16.21
CA LEU A 117 0.02 0.67 -14.90
C LEU A 117 0.30 -0.30 -13.75
N SER A 118 -0.37 -1.45 -13.75
CA SER A 118 -0.20 -2.47 -12.71
C SER A 118 1.21 -3.07 -12.73
N ALA A 119 1.73 -3.41 -13.89
CA ALA A 119 3.08 -3.97 -14.04
C ALA A 119 4.16 -2.96 -13.60
N MET A 120 4.09 -1.71 -14.08
CA MET A 120 5.04 -0.68 -13.69
C MET A 120 4.92 -0.30 -12.21
N SER A 121 3.70 -0.26 -11.66
CA SER A 121 3.45 -0.06 -10.23
C SER A 121 4.03 -1.19 -9.38
N ALA A 122 3.95 -2.45 -9.84
CA ALA A 122 4.55 -3.59 -9.16
C ALA A 122 6.09 -3.51 -9.16
N VAL A 123 6.70 -3.17 -10.30
CA VAL A 123 8.14 -2.94 -10.43
C VAL A 123 8.59 -1.79 -9.51
N TYR A 124 7.89 -0.66 -9.58
CA TYR A 124 8.17 0.51 -8.73
C TYR A 124 8.09 0.16 -7.24
N GLY A 125 7.00 -0.50 -6.82
CA GLY A 125 6.80 -0.88 -5.42
C GLY A 125 7.84 -1.86 -4.91
N CYS A 126 8.27 -2.82 -5.75
CA CYS A 126 9.32 -3.77 -5.41
C CYS A 126 10.68 -3.07 -5.26
N ALA A 127 11.04 -2.19 -6.21
CA ALA A 127 12.29 -1.43 -6.17
C ALA A 127 12.33 -0.47 -5.00
N MET A 128 11.19 0.17 -4.66
CA MET A 128 11.08 1.09 -3.52
C MET A 128 11.26 0.36 -2.19
N LEU A 129 10.68 -0.83 -2.05
CA LEU A 129 10.86 -1.67 -0.87
C LEU A 129 12.32 -2.13 -0.74
N GLY A 130 12.94 -2.57 -1.84
CA GLY A 130 14.35 -2.94 -1.88
C GLY A 130 15.27 -1.78 -1.48
N LEU A 131 15.02 -0.58 -1.99
CA LEU A 131 15.75 0.63 -1.64
C LEU A 131 15.59 0.98 -0.15
N SER A 132 14.38 0.87 0.40
CA SER A 132 14.13 1.12 1.82
C SER A 132 14.93 0.19 2.73
N CYS A 133 15.12 -1.08 2.33
CA CYS A 133 15.91 -2.05 3.09
C CYS A 133 17.41 -1.73 3.11
N ILE A 134 17.92 -1.02 2.08
CA ILE A 134 19.32 -0.60 1.99
C ILE A 134 19.53 0.70 2.78
N VAL A 135 18.64 1.65 2.61
CA VAL A 135 18.76 3.00 3.17
C VAL A 135 18.49 3.00 4.68
N LEU A 136 17.54 2.17 5.15
CA LEU A 136 17.18 2.16 6.57
C LEU A 136 18.04 1.16 7.36
N PRO A 137 18.79 1.65 8.38
CA PRO A 137 19.47 0.77 9.33
C PRO A 137 18.47 -0.10 10.07
N HIS A 138 18.91 -1.24 10.58
CA HIS A 138 18.05 -2.25 11.21
C HIS A 138 17.13 -1.67 12.30
N ARG A 139 17.63 -0.68 13.05
CA ARG A 139 16.89 0.00 14.13
C ARG A 139 15.73 0.86 13.61
N GLU A 140 15.86 1.42 12.40
CA GLU A 140 14.86 2.33 11.82
C GLU A 140 13.87 1.61 10.87
N ARG A 141 14.05 0.31 10.63
CA ARG A 141 13.16 -0.46 9.72
C ARG A 141 11.72 -0.52 10.22
N GLY A 142 11.50 -0.52 11.54
CA GLY A 142 10.17 -0.41 12.12
C GLY A 142 9.46 0.88 11.71
N PHE A 143 10.20 2.00 11.73
CA PHE A 143 9.66 3.28 11.29
C PHE A 143 9.41 3.33 9.77
N GLY A 144 10.21 2.59 8.98
CA GLY A 144 9.91 2.38 7.56
C GLY A 144 8.55 1.72 7.31
N GLY A 145 8.13 0.78 8.17
CA GLY A 145 6.79 0.19 8.14
C GLY A 145 5.69 1.20 8.44
N VAL A 146 5.91 2.10 9.40
CA VAL A 146 5.01 3.22 9.71
C VAL A 146 4.80 4.11 8.49
N ILE A 147 5.89 4.54 7.83
CA ILE A 147 5.83 5.35 6.61
C ILE A 147 5.01 4.64 5.53
N GLN A 148 5.25 3.35 5.32
CA GLN A 148 4.50 2.57 4.32
C GLN A 148 3.01 2.50 4.64
N THR A 149 2.65 2.31 5.91
CA THR A 149 1.24 2.26 6.32
C THR A 149 0.55 3.60 6.14
N MET A 150 1.19 4.70 6.56
CA MET A 150 0.68 6.06 6.34
C MET A 150 0.55 6.38 4.85
N ALA A 151 1.58 6.05 4.07
CA ALA A 151 1.58 6.22 2.62
C ALA A 151 0.47 5.40 1.95
N ALA A 152 0.19 4.18 2.45
CA ALA A 152 -0.88 3.34 1.93
C ALA A 152 -2.26 3.96 2.11
N ARG A 153 -2.50 4.63 3.22
CA ARG A 153 -3.77 5.31 3.49
C ARG A 153 -3.84 6.67 2.76
N GLY A 154 -2.86 7.54 2.97
CA GLY A 154 -2.81 8.86 2.34
C GLY A 154 -2.71 8.79 0.81
N GLY A 155 -1.87 7.90 0.28
CA GLY A 155 -1.73 7.72 -1.17
C GLY A 155 -3.03 7.24 -1.83
N LYS A 156 -3.75 6.28 -1.21
CA LYS A 156 -5.06 5.86 -1.73
C LYS A 156 -6.11 6.96 -1.67
N MET A 157 -6.07 7.85 -0.67
CA MET A 157 -6.95 9.03 -0.65
C MET A 157 -6.63 9.98 -1.81
N ILE A 158 -5.36 10.24 -2.07
CA ILE A 158 -4.92 11.10 -3.19
C ILE A 158 -5.32 10.47 -4.52
N GLY A 159 -4.92 9.21 -4.78
CA GLY A 159 -5.18 8.54 -6.05
C GLY A 159 -6.62 8.12 -6.26
N GLY A 160 -7.37 7.87 -5.18
CA GLY A 160 -8.80 7.53 -5.25
C GLY A 160 -9.69 8.76 -5.17
N ALA A 161 -9.82 9.36 -3.99
CA ALA A 161 -10.81 10.40 -3.73
C ALA A 161 -10.49 11.72 -4.44
N LEU A 162 -9.24 12.22 -4.34
CA LEU A 162 -8.86 13.48 -4.97
C LEU A 162 -8.90 13.39 -6.49
N VAL A 163 -8.42 12.30 -7.08
CA VAL A 163 -8.46 12.12 -8.54
C VAL A 163 -9.91 11.99 -9.03
N LEU A 164 -10.77 11.29 -8.28
CA LEU A 164 -12.19 11.20 -8.62
C LEU A 164 -12.89 12.56 -8.55
N TRP A 165 -12.56 13.37 -7.54
CA TRP A 165 -13.05 14.74 -7.44
C TRP A 165 -12.59 15.61 -8.62
N LEU A 166 -11.27 15.55 -8.97
CA LEU A 166 -10.74 16.26 -10.13
C LEU A 166 -11.41 15.82 -11.43
N TYR A 167 -11.72 14.54 -11.57
CA TYR A 167 -12.43 14.01 -12.71
C TYR A 167 -13.86 14.58 -12.80
N GLN A 168 -14.58 14.68 -11.69
CA GLN A 168 -15.94 15.19 -11.66
C GLN A 168 -16.03 16.69 -11.99
N GLU A 169 -15.08 17.49 -11.49
CA GLU A 169 -15.08 18.95 -11.67
C GLU A 169 -14.44 19.38 -12.99
N TYR A 170 -13.37 18.73 -13.43
CA TYR A 170 -12.53 19.19 -14.53
C TYR A 170 -12.35 18.16 -15.66
N GLY A 171 -12.95 16.97 -15.52
CA GLY A 171 -12.92 15.93 -16.54
C GLY A 171 -11.66 15.06 -16.52
N GLN A 172 -11.59 14.14 -17.51
CA GLN A 172 -10.55 13.11 -17.60
C GLN A 172 -9.16 13.70 -17.76
N THR A 173 -9.00 14.71 -18.61
CA THR A 173 -7.69 15.33 -18.90
C THR A 173 -7.07 15.92 -17.65
N ALA A 174 -7.85 16.55 -16.77
CA ALA A 174 -7.36 17.10 -15.52
C ALA A 174 -6.93 15.98 -14.53
N ALA A 175 -7.72 14.93 -14.41
CA ALA A 175 -7.41 13.79 -13.57
C ALA A 175 -6.11 13.06 -14.02
N ALA A 176 -6.00 12.77 -15.33
CA ALA A 176 -4.81 12.16 -15.91
C ALA A 176 -3.60 13.11 -15.88
N GLY A 177 -3.81 14.40 -16.13
CA GLY A 177 -2.79 15.45 -16.03
C GLY A 177 -2.24 15.60 -14.62
N PHE A 178 -3.07 15.53 -13.59
CA PHE A 178 -2.63 15.51 -12.20
C PHE A 178 -1.74 14.30 -11.90
N MET A 179 -2.14 13.10 -12.35
CA MET A 179 -1.35 11.89 -12.19
C MET A 179 -0.02 11.96 -12.93
N LEU A 180 -0.03 12.53 -14.15
CA LEU A 180 1.19 12.79 -14.92
C LEU A 180 2.11 13.78 -14.20
N ALA A 181 1.59 14.90 -13.72
CA ALA A 181 2.37 15.90 -12.98
C ALA A 181 3.00 15.31 -11.72
N PHE A 182 2.25 14.51 -10.97
CA PHE A 182 2.76 13.82 -9.78
C PHE A 182 3.83 12.79 -10.15
N THR A 183 3.66 12.07 -11.26
CA THR A 183 4.67 11.13 -11.78
C THR A 183 5.95 11.84 -12.19
N LEU A 184 5.85 13.00 -12.88
CA LEU A 184 7.00 13.81 -13.27
C LEU A 184 7.73 14.40 -12.06
N LEU A 185 7.00 14.79 -11.02
CA LEU A 185 7.58 15.23 -9.75
C LEU A 185 8.42 14.10 -9.11
N MET A 186 7.90 12.88 -9.09
CA MET A 186 8.63 11.71 -8.60
C MET A 186 9.85 11.39 -9.48
N LEU A 187 9.71 11.52 -10.80
CA LEU A 187 10.83 11.34 -11.71
C LEU A 187 11.95 12.35 -11.42
N LEU A 188 11.60 13.62 -11.24
CA LEU A 188 12.56 14.66 -10.88
C LEU A 188 13.27 14.36 -9.55
N GLN A 189 12.52 13.93 -8.54
CA GLN A 189 13.09 13.53 -7.26
C GLN A 189 14.08 12.36 -7.41
N LEU A 190 13.75 11.36 -8.21
CA LEU A 190 14.62 10.21 -8.49
C LEU A 190 15.87 10.60 -9.30
N LEU A 191 15.79 11.58 -10.20
CA LEU A 191 16.94 12.10 -10.94
C LEU A 191 17.94 12.83 -10.03
N CYS A 192 17.43 13.54 -9.03
CA CYS A 192 18.27 14.24 -8.03
C CYS A 192 18.82 13.30 -6.94
N TYR A 193 18.24 12.11 -6.76
CA TYR A 193 18.65 11.18 -5.73
C TYR A 193 19.86 10.34 -6.15
N ARG A 194 20.81 10.10 -5.25
CA ARG A 194 21.92 9.17 -5.45
C ARG A 194 21.77 8.01 -4.49
N GLU A 195 21.66 6.81 -5.06
CA GLU A 195 21.56 5.56 -4.30
C GLU A 195 22.89 5.26 -3.58
N PRO A 196 22.86 4.90 -2.28
CA PRO A 196 24.06 4.43 -1.58
C PRO A 196 24.60 3.13 -2.20
N GLU A 197 25.92 3.02 -2.25
CA GLU A 197 26.55 1.77 -2.71
C GLU A 197 26.14 0.60 -1.84
N SER A 198 25.60 -0.43 -2.45
CA SER A 198 25.21 -1.66 -1.76
C SER A 198 25.93 -2.87 -2.35
N PRO A 199 26.42 -3.79 -1.51
CA PRO A 199 27.06 -4.99 -2.02
C PRO A 199 26.07 -5.78 -2.88
N THR A 200 26.53 -6.22 -4.03
CA THR A 200 25.74 -7.01 -4.98
C THR A 200 25.39 -8.34 -4.34
N ALA A 201 24.10 -8.66 -4.19
CA ALA A 201 23.70 -9.99 -3.75
C ALA A 201 24.09 -11.01 -4.83
N GLN A 202 25.07 -11.85 -4.53
CA GLN A 202 25.43 -12.97 -5.39
C GLN A 202 24.35 -14.05 -5.26
N GLY A 203 23.59 -14.31 -6.34
CA GLY A 203 22.67 -15.43 -6.40
C GLY A 203 21.53 -15.21 -7.41
N GLY A 204 21.29 -16.23 -8.25
CA GLY A 204 20.18 -16.28 -9.20
C GLY A 204 18.84 -16.67 -8.52
N LEU A 205 17.79 -16.86 -9.33
CA LEU A 205 16.46 -17.35 -8.89
C LEU A 205 16.55 -18.63 -8.06
N THR A 206 17.48 -19.52 -8.39
CA THR A 206 17.74 -20.75 -7.64
C THR A 206 18.26 -20.48 -6.23
N ALA A 207 19.14 -19.49 -6.07
CA ALA A 207 19.65 -19.10 -4.76
C ALA A 207 18.57 -18.39 -3.92
N LEU A 208 17.68 -17.58 -4.53
CA LEU A 208 16.52 -16.98 -3.86
C LEU A 208 15.55 -18.08 -3.42
N ALA A 209 15.20 -19.00 -4.31
CA ALA A 209 14.33 -20.13 -3.99
C ALA A 209 14.94 -21.01 -2.89
N ALA A 210 16.25 -21.29 -2.97
CA ALA A 210 16.95 -22.04 -1.93
C ALA A 210 16.94 -21.31 -0.57
N ARG A 211 17.10 -19.98 -0.54
CA ARG A 211 16.99 -19.16 0.69
C ARG A 211 15.58 -19.19 1.27
N LEU A 212 14.55 -19.06 0.43
CA LEU A 212 13.16 -19.18 0.85
C LEU A 212 12.88 -20.57 1.42
N VAL A 213 13.25 -21.63 0.69
CA VAL A 213 13.08 -23.00 1.16
C VAL A 213 13.87 -23.26 2.44
N SER A 214 15.12 -22.78 2.54
CA SER A 214 15.94 -22.93 3.75
C SER A 214 15.34 -22.19 4.96
N PHE A 215 14.70 -21.03 4.74
CA PHE A 215 13.98 -20.31 5.78
C PHE A 215 12.80 -21.13 6.32
N TRP A 216 11.99 -21.71 5.43
CA TRP A 216 10.84 -22.54 5.81
C TRP A 216 11.22 -23.89 6.40
N ARG A 217 12.38 -24.43 6.04
CA ARG A 217 12.91 -25.69 6.56
C ARG A 217 13.63 -25.56 7.91
N ARG A 218 13.78 -24.35 8.44
CA ARG A 218 14.36 -24.17 9.79
C ARG A 218 13.40 -24.73 10.85
N PRO A 219 13.81 -25.76 11.61
CA PRO A 219 12.91 -26.47 12.53
C PRO A 219 12.38 -25.57 13.65
N GLU A 220 13.15 -24.51 14.00
CA GLU A 220 12.83 -23.65 15.14
C GLU A 220 11.98 -22.42 14.76
N THR A 221 11.83 -22.08 13.46
CA THR A 221 11.23 -20.78 13.08
C THR A 221 10.28 -20.83 11.88
N GLY A 222 10.44 -21.76 10.94
CA GLY A 222 9.69 -21.71 9.68
C GLY A 222 8.17 -21.84 9.84
N TRP A 223 7.72 -22.91 10.48
CA TRP A 223 6.29 -23.15 10.69
C TRP A 223 5.67 -22.17 11.69
N GLN A 224 6.38 -21.81 12.75
CA GLN A 224 5.92 -20.84 13.74
C GLN A 224 5.65 -19.46 13.12
N TRP A 225 6.49 -19.04 12.15
CA TRP A 225 6.26 -17.80 11.41
C TRP A 225 5.02 -17.86 10.52
N LEU A 226 4.72 -18.99 9.88
CA LEU A 226 3.47 -19.15 9.11
C LEU A 226 2.25 -19.05 9.99
N VAL A 227 2.25 -19.75 11.12
CA VAL A 227 1.15 -19.69 12.09
C VAL A 227 1.00 -18.28 12.62
N LEU A 228 2.09 -17.59 12.95
CA LEU A 228 2.06 -16.21 13.42
C LEU A 228 1.50 -15.27 12.35
N LEU A 229 1.99 -15.35 11.11
CA LEU A 229 1.48 -14.52 10.01
C LEU A 229 -0.01 -14.75 9.75
N PHE A 230 -0.45 -16.01 9.79
CA PHE A 230 -1.86 -16.33 9.64
C PHE A 230 -2.70 -15.81 10.82
N ALA A 231 -2.24 -16.05 12.05
CA ALA A 231 -2.91 -15.58 13.26
C ALA A 231 -3.02 -14.04 13.32
N VAL A 232 -2.04 -13.33 12.73
CA VAL A 232 -2.04 -11.87 12.61
C VAL A 232 -3.01 -11.39 11.53
N ALA A 233 -2.99 -12.02 10.36
CA ALA A 233 -3.75 -11.56 9.19
C ALA A 233 -5.24 -11.95 9.25
N ALA A 234 -5.57 -13.12 9.80
CA ALA A 234 -6.93 -13.67 9.80
C ALA A 234 -7.95 -12.81 10.56
N PRO A 235 -7.68 -12.35 11.79
CA PRO A 235 -8.62 -11.48 12.52
C PRO A 235 -8.89 -10.16 11.81
N TYR A 236 -7.83 -9.55 11.23
CA TYR A 236 -7.98 -8.32 10.45
C TYR A 236 -8.82 -8.53 9.19
N ALA A 237 -8.56 -9.61 8.44
CA ALA A 237 -9.33 -9.94 7.24
C ALA A 237 -10.80 -10.22 7.58
N PHE A 238 -11.05 -10.93 8.67
CA PHE A 238 -12.41 -11.20 9.16
C PHE A 238 -13.14 -9.93 9.57
N ALA A 239 -12.50 -9.07 10.37
CA ALA A 239 -13.06 -7.78 10.76
C ALA A 239 -13.36 -6.89 9.55
N ALA A 240 -12.45 -6.82 8.57
CA ALA A 240 -12.64 -6.05 7.35
C ALA A 240 -13.80 -6.57 6.49
N ALA A 241 -13.97 -7.89 6.40
CA ALA A 241 -15.04 -8.52 5.62
C ALA A 241 -16.43 -8.31 6.26
N THR A 242 -16.51 -8.29 7.58
CA THR A 242 -17.78 -8.14 8.32
C THR A 242 -18.17 -6.69 8.57
N PHE A 243 -17.24 -5.74 8.42
CA PHE A 243 -17.44 -4.33 8.76
C PHE A 243 -18.56 -3.67 7.94
N VAL A 244 -18.54 -3.81 6.62
CA VAL A 244 -19.52 -3.17 5.71
C VAL A 244 -20.93 -3.75 5.89
N PRO A 245 -21.11 -5.09 5.87
CA PRO A 245 -22.42 -5.68 6.17
C PRO A 245 -22.99 -5.20 7.51
N LYS A 246 -22.15 -5.15 8.54
CA LYS A 246 -22.56 -4.75 9.87
C LYS A 246 -23.01 -3.27 9.96
N LEU A 247 -22.35 -2.38 9.24
CA LEU A 247 -22.80 -0.99 9.11
C LEU A 247 -24.17 -0.88 8.45
N ALA A 248 -24.42 -1.71 7.43
CA ALA A 248 -25.72 -1.76 6.76
C ALA A 248 -26.82 -2.29 7.71
N ASP A 249 -26.53 -3.32 8.51
CA ASP A 249 -27.45 -3.87 9.52
C ASP A 249 -27.79 -2.86 10.62
N LEU A 250 -26.84 -1.94 10.93
CA LEU A 250 -27.05 -0.84 11.87
C LEU A 250 -27.80 0.35 11.26
N GLY A 251 -28.24 0.26 10.01
CA GLY A 251 -29.04 1.29 9.35
C GLY A 251 -28.25 2.45 8.75
N PHE A 252 -26.91 2.32 8.61
CA PHE A 252 -26.11 3.34 7.95
C PHE A 252 -26.41 3.37 6.44
N THR A 253 -26.64 4.56 5.93
CA THR A 253 -26.81 4.74 4.49
C THR A 253 -25.52 4.45 3.72
N PRO A 254 -25.60 4.04 2.44
CA PRO A 254 -24.39 3.80 1.63
C PRO A 254 -23.45 5.03 1.56
N LYS A 255 -24.00 6.25 1.62
CA LYS A 255 -23.24 7.50 1.65
C LYS A 255 -22.44 7.65 2.95
N GLN A 256 -23.04 7.37 4.09
CA GLN A 256 -22.38 7.41 5.40
C GLN A 256 -21.30 6.32 5.50
N THR A 257 -21.62 5.10 5.09
CA THR A 257 -20.66 3.98 5.05
C THR A 257 -19.47 4.32 4.14
N GLY A 258 -19.72 4.89 2.96
CA GLY A 258 -18.68 5.35 2.06
C GLY A 258 -17.80 6.44 2.68
N GLY A 259 -18.39 7.42 3.40
CA GLY A 259 -17.65 8.46 4.11
C GLY A 259 -16.74 7.89 5.21
N ILE A 260 -17.22 6.93 5.99
CA ILE A 260 -16.43 6.25 7.04
C ILE A 260 -15.24 5.49 6.41
N LEU A 261 -15.48 4.73 5.34
CA LEU A 261 -14.45 3.93 4.68
C LEU A 261 -13.43 4.77 3.93
N ALA A 262 -13.88 5.81 3.23
CA ALA A 262 -13.02 6.62 2.36
C ALA A 262 -12.25 7.71 3.12
N VAL A 263 -12.78 8.22 4.21
CA VAL A 263 -12.21 9.35 4.96
C VAL A 263 -11.97 8.99 6.43
N GLY A 264 -12.97 8.50 7.12
CA GLY A 264 -12.90 8.25 8.57
C GLY A 264 -11.77 7.30 8.96
N ILE A 265 -11.75 6.10 8.39
CA ILE A 265 -10.71 5.09 8.68
C ILE A 265 -9.32 5.55 8.24
N PRO A 266 -9.09 6.07 7.03
CA PRO A 266 -7.77 6.58 6.65
C PRO A 266 -7.25 7.69 7.54
N VAL A 267 -8.10 8.66 7.93
CA VAL A 267 -7.71 9.76 8.84
C VAL A 267 -7.35 9.23 10.21
N ALA A 268 -8.15 8.34 10.79
CA ALA A 268 -7.84 7.69 12.07
C ALA A 268 -6.49 6.94 12.00
N CYS A 269 -6.24 6.20 10.92
CA CYS A 269 -4.96 5.53 10.69
C CYS A 269 -3.78 6.52 10.62
N LEU A 270 -3.95 7.66 9.93
CA LEU A 270 -2.88 8.67 9.82
C LEU A 270 -2.52 9.26 11.19
N ILE A 271 -3.47 9.34 12.12
CA ILE A 271 -3.24 9.84 13.48
C ILE A 271 -2.58 8.76 14.36
N VAL A 272 -3.06 7.53 14.31
CA VAL A 272 -2.63 6.44 15.22
C VAL A 272 -1.31 5.81 14.78
N THR A 273 -1.04 5.71 13.48
CA THR A 273 0.15 5.03 12.96
C THR A 273 1.49 5.63 13.47
N PRO A 274 1.67 6.97 13.57
CA PRO A 274 2.88 7.54 14.15
C PRO A 274 3.13 7.12 15.61
N LEU A 275 2.05 6.97 16.39
CA LEU A 275 2.12 6.49 17.78
C LEU A 275 2.66 5.06 17.83
N SER A 276 2.20 4.17 16.93
CA SER A 276 2.72 2.81 16.84
C SER A 276 4.21 2.77 16.52
N GLY A 277 4.69 3.69 15.68
CA GLY A 277 6.12 3.86 15.37
C GLY A 277 6.95 4.29 16.59
N TRP A 278 6.42 5.23 17.37
CA TRP A 278 7.05 5.65 18.62
C TRP A 278 7.13 4.51 19.64
N PHE A 279 6.05 3.75 19.81
CA PHE A 279 6.03 2.57 20.67
C PHE A 279 7.02 1.49 20.20
N SER A 280 7.06 1.20 18.89
CA SER A 280 7.98 0.24 18.30
C SER A 280 9.46 0.58 18.51
N ARG A 281 9.78 1.88 18.63
CA ARG A 281 11.14 2.35 18.88
C ARG A 281 11.56 2.20 20.35
N ASN A 282 10.60 2.37 21.28
CA ASN A 282 10.88 2.48 22.71
C ASN A 282 10.66 1.17 23.49
N TYR A 283 9.91 0.22 22.92
CA TYR A 283 9.57 -1.04 23.58
C TYR A 283 10.06 -2.26 22.79
N PRO A 284 10.39 -3.37 23.47
CA PRO A 284 10.81 -4.60 22.80
C PRO A 284 9.65 -5.18 21.97
N HIS A 285 9.93 -5.43 20.69
CA HIS A 285 8.93 -5.81 19.68
C HIS A 285 8.04 -6.99 20.10
N ARG A 286 8.59 -8.01 20.80
CA ARG A 286 7.80 -9.16 21.25
C ARG A 286 6.69 -8.77 22.24
N LYS A 287 7.03 -7.90 23.22
CA LYS A 287 6.05 -7.43 24.21
C LYS A 287 4.99 -6.53 23.58
N LEU A 288 5.42 -5.67 22.64
CA LEU A 288 4.52 -4.76 21.92
C LEU A 288 3.51 -5.55 21.07
N VAL A 289 3.97 -6.51 20.28
CA VAL A 289 3.10 -7.37 19.47
C VAL A 289 2.10 -8.10 20.36
N PHE A 290 2.55 -8.72 21.45
CA PHE A 290 1.66 -9.42 22.37
C PHE A 290 0.62 -8.48 23.01
N LEU A 291 1.03 -7.28 23.44
CA LEU A 291 0.14 -6.28 24.03
C LEU A 291 -0.94 -5.82 23.03
N LEU A 292 -0.52 -5.52 21.78
CA LEU A 292 -1.46 -5.08 20.74
C LEU A 292 -2.48 -6.17 20.40
N TYR A 293 -2.03 -7.45 20.31
CA TYR A 293 -2.98 -8.57 20.12
C TYR A 293 -3.89 -8.79 21.32
N ALA A 294 -3.37 -8.71 22.54
CA ALA A 294 -4.17 -8.80 23.75
C ALA A 294 -5.23 -7.69 23.81
N LEU A 295 -4.91 -6.49 23.30
CA LEU A 295 -5.87 -5.38 23.22
C LEU A 295 -6.87 -5.56 22.07
N GLN A 296 -6.47 -6.20 20.97
CA GLN A 296 -7.35 -6.45 19.82
C GLN A 296 -8.46 -7.47 20.15
N LEU A 297 -8.17 -8.47 20.98
CA LEU A 297 -9.17 -9.49 21.37
C LEU A 297 -10.42 -8.90 22.03
N PRO A 298 -10.35 -8.07 23.09
CA PRO A 298 -11.54 -7.45 23.68
C PRO A 298 -12.23 -6.48 22.73
N LEU A 299 -11.49 -5.81 21.82
CA LEU A 299 -12.10 -4.96 20.78
C LEU A 299 -12.92 -5.79 19.79
N LEU A 300 -12.42 -6.94 19.35
CA LEU A 300 -13.19 -7.87 18.51
C LEU A 300 -14.38 -8.49 19.27
N ALA A 301 -14.20 -8.86 20.54
CA ALA A 301 -15.27 -9.33 21.38
C ALA A 301 -16.34 -8.25 21.62
N SER A 302 -15.97 -6.99 21.74
CA SER A 302 -16.91 -5.89 21.85
C SER A 302 -17.80 -5.72 20.62
N MET A 303 -17.31 -6.09 19.42
CA MET A 303 -18.14 -6.09 18.20
C MET A 303 -19.33 -7.06 18.30
N THR A 304 -19.17 -8.19 18.97
CA THR A 304 -20.27 -9.14 19.20
C THR A 304 -21.18 -8.70 20.36
N ALA A 305 -20.61 -8.13 21.42
CA ALA A 305 -21.36 -7.59 22.55
C ALA A 305 -22.19 -6.36 22.16
N ILE A 306 -21.74 -5.57 21.21
CA ILE A 306 -22.45 -4.40 20.66
C ILE A 306 -23.75 -4.82 19.98
N ASP A 307 -23.82 -5.98 19.32
CA ASP A 307 -25.06 -6.48 18.74
C ASP A 307 -26.10 -6.78 19.82
N ALA A 308 -25.67 -7.28 20.96
CA ALA A 308 -26.53 -7.52 22.11
C ALA A 308 -27.00 -6.21 22.75
N LEU A 309 -26.10 -5.22 22.87
CA LEU A 309 -26.36 -3.90 23.42
C LEU A 309 -27.21 -3.01 22.51
N ALA A 310 -26.99 -3.05 21.20
CA ALA A 310 -27.78 -2.29 20.22
C ALA A 310 -29.23 -2.75 20.14
N ARG A 311 -29.49 -4.02 20.43
CA ARG A 311 -30.87 -4.56 20.58
C ARG A 311 -31.57 -4.05 21.83
N VAL A 312 -30.82 -3.66 22.86
CA VAL A 312 -31.34 -3.21 24.17
C VAL A 312 -31.42 -1.67 24.25
N HIS A 313 -30.52 -0.95 23.54
CA HIS A 313 -30.46 0.52 23.58
C HIS A 313 -30.26 1.14 22.19
N PRO A 314 -31.36 1.55 21.51
CA PRO A 314 -31.28 2.16 20.17
C PRO A 314 -30.61 3.55 20.11
N TRP A 315 -30.15 4.10 21.24
CA TRP A 315 -29.62 5.46 21.39
C TRP A 315 -28.07 5.55 21.30
N LEU A 316 -27.35 4.46 20.99
CA LEU A 316 -25.88 4.39 21.04
C LEU A 316 -25.15 4.35 19.68
N PRO A 317 -25.63 4.91 18.53
CA PRO A 317 -24.93 4.77 17.26
C PRO A 317 -23.55 5.43 17.18
N PRO A 318 -23.26 6.63 17.75
CA PRO A 318 -22.00 7.31 17.47
C PRO A 318 -20.76 6.75 18.20
N ALA A 319 -20.90 6.17 19.37
CA ALA A 319 -19.79 5.63 20.14
C ALA A 319 -19.17 4.37 19.51
N HIS A 320 -19.94 3.64 18.70
CA HIS A 320 -19.51 2.41 18.03
C HIS A 320 -18.58 2.65 16.85
N ILE A 321 -18.69 3.81 16.18
CA ILE A 321 -17.84 4.18 15.04
C ILE A 321 -16.39 4.35 15.50
N LEU A 322 -16.19 4.93 16.67
CA LEU A 322 -14.86 5.15 17.25
C LEU A 322 -14.19 3.84 17.68
N SER A 323 -14.92 2.90 18.27
CA SER A 323 -14.36 1.59 18.66
C SER A 323 -14.02 0.72 17.45
N LEU A 324 -14.82 0.78 16.39
CA LEU A 324 -14.58 0.06 15.15
C LEU A 324 -13.42 0.63 14.35
N SER A 325 -13.26 1.97 14.32
CA SER A 325 -12.12 2.61 13.68
C SER A 325 -10.81 2.30 14.42
N LEU A 326 -10.83 2.26 15.75
CA LEU A 326 -9.67 1.88 16.56
C LEU A 326 -9.26 0.41 16.37
N SER A 327 -10.22 -0.52 16.24
CA SER A 327 -9.92 -1.93 16.01
C SER A 327 -9.33 -2.21 14.62
N SER A 328 -9.65 -1.37 13.62
CA SER A 328 -9.10 -1.50 12.25
C SER A 328 -7.75 -0.81 12.08
N THR A 329 -7.30 -0.03 13.06
CA THR A 329 -6.04 0.74 13.03
C THR A 329 -4.92 0.13 13.88
N LEU A 330 -5.25 -0.73 14.81
CA LEU A 330 -4.32 -1.55 15.62
C LEU A 330 -3.99 -2.87 14.92
#